data_39416b8a70b97c5d04f9b886d184b210
#
_entry.id   39416b8a70b97c5d04f9b886d184b210
#
_cell.length_a   1.000
_cell.length_b   1.000
_cell.length_c   1.000
_cell.angle_alpha   90.00
_cell.angle_beta   90.00
_cell.angle_gamma   90.00
#
_symmetry.space_group_name_H-M   'P 1'
#
loop_
_entity.id
_entity.type
_entity.pdbx_description
1 polymer ?
#
loop_
_entity_poly.entity_id
_entity_poly.type
_entity_poly.pdbx_seq_one_letter_code
_entity_poly.pdbx_strand_id
1 'polypeptide(L)'
;EGRKKCRYDVTILINGLPLVQIELKRRGVELKQAYNQIQRYHKTSFHGLFDYIQLFVISNGVNTRYFANNPNIGYKFTFNWTDASNHPFNELDMFAAFFLEKCTLGKIIGKYIVLHEGDKSLMVLRPYQFYAVEKILDKVKNSNDNGYIWHTTGAGKTLTSFKAAQLVSELDDVDKVMFVVDRHDLDTQTQSEYEAFEPGAVDGTDNTDELVKRLQSNSKIIITTIQKLNAAVSKTWYSNKIEAIRHSRIVMIFDECHRSHFGESHKRIMKFFDNAQVFGFTGTPIFAENAVDGHTTKEIFGNCLHKYLIKDAIADENVLGFLVEYYHGNEEVEKENATRMEEIAKFILNNFSKSTFDGEFDALFAVQSVPMLIRYYKIFKSLNPKIRIG
;
A
#
# COMPACT_ATOMS: atom_id res chain seq x y z
N GLU A 1 15.35 26.91 -37.63
CA GLU A 1 13.94 26.44 -37.73
C GLU A 1 13.30 26.55 -36.37
N GLY A 2 12.27 27.42 -36.27
CA GLY A 2 11.77 27.99 -35.07
C GLY A 2 11.28 27.05 -33.99
N ARG A 3 12.12 26.78 -33.00
CA ARG A 3 11.67 26.20 -31.73
C ARG A 3 10.73 27.23 -31.08
N LYS A 4 9.47 26.85 -30.86
CA LYS A 4 8.50 27.67 -30.11
C LYS A 4 9.16 28.03 -28.77
N LYS A 5 9.30 29.33 -28.46
CA LYS A 5 9.75 29.78 -27.15
C LYS A 5 8.74 29.33 -26.11
N CYS A 6 9.12 28.39 -25.26
CA CYS A 6 8.32 28.00 -24.12
C CYS A 6 8.65 28.90 -22.93
N ARG A 7 7.63 29.22 -22.16
CA ARG A 7 7.76 29.98 -20.92
C ARG A 7 7.29 29.07 -19.79
N TYR A 8 8.19 28.78 -18.88
CA TYR A 8 7.92 28.04 -17.65
C TYR A 8 7.63 29.02 -16.53
N ASP A 9 6.68 28.71 -15.65
CA ASP A 9 6.31 29.66 -14.59
C ASP A 9 7.36 29.66 -13.48
N VAL A 10 7.63 28.51 -12.82
CA VAL A 10 8.67 28.41 -11.78
C VAL A 10 9.41 27.07 -11.93
N THR A 11 10.74 27.13 -11.90
CA THR A 11 11.59 25.95 -11.87
C THR A 11 12.47 26.00 -10.63
N ILE A 12 12.44 24.95 -9.79
CA ILE A 12 13.31 24.82 -8.63
C ILE A 12 14.58 24.08 -9.06
N LEU A 13 15.72 24.71 -8.81
CA LEU A 13 17.03 24.14 -9.06
C LEU A 13 17.64 23.64 -7.75
N ILE A 14 18.14 22.41 -7.76
CA ILE A 14 18.93 21.85 -6.65
C ILE A 14 20.32 21.56 -7.20
N ASN A 15 21.34 22.20 -6.64
CA ASN A 15 22.73 22.13 -7.14
C ASN A 15 22.86 22.45 -8.65
N GLY A 16 22.04 23.37 -9.14
CA GLY A 16 22.01 23.79 -10.54
C GLY A 16 21.19 22.91 -11.48
N LEU A 17 20.66 21.76 -11.01
CA LEU A 17 19.80 20.88 -11.80
C LEU A 17 18.32 21.23 -11.61
N PRO A 18 17.51 21.35 -12.67
CA PRO A 18 16.09 21.59 -12.58
C PRO A 18 15.38 20.30 -12.18
N LEU A 19 15.04 20.18 -10.90
CA LEU A 19 14.43 18.96 -10.34
C LEU A 19 12.92 19.08 -10.14
N VAL A 20 12.38 20.30 -10.01
CA VAL A 20 10.94 20.51 -9.85
C VAL A 20 10.47 21.62 -10.79
N GLN A 21 9.41 21.34 -11.52
CA GLN A 21 8.72 22.32 -12.35
C GLN A 21 7.34 22.61 -11.79
N ILE A 22 7.03 23.87 -11.59
CA ILE A 22 5.73 24.36 -11.09
C ILE A 22 5.02 25.09 -12.22
N GLU A 23 3.78 24.73 -12.48
CA GLU A 23 2.91 25.38 -13.45
C GLU A 23 1.72 26.01 -12.74
N LEU A 24 1.54 27.32 -12.94
CA LEU A 24 0.55 28.14 -12.25
C LEU A 24 -0.60 28.53 -13.16
N LYS A 25 -1.79 28.56 -12.63
CA LYS A 25 -2.99 29.08 -13.30
C LYS A 25 -3.68 30.11 -12.41
N ARG A 26 -4.49 30.95 -13.04
CA ARG A 26 -5.32 31.90 -12.31
C ARG A 26 -6.39 31.18 -11.51
N ARG A 27 -6.86 31.80 -10.43
CA ARG A 27 -8.02 31.33 -9.67
C ARG A 27 -9.21 31.12 -10.62
N GLY A 28 -10.00 30.06 -10.39
CA GLY A 28 -11.13 29.69 -11.23
C GLY A 28 -10.79 28.85 -12.47
N VAL A 29 -9.51 28.65 -12.78
CA VAL A 29 -9.07 27.76 -13.86
C VAL A 29 -8.87 26.36 -13.29
N GLU A 30 -9.34 25.33 -14.00
CA GLU A 30 -9.18 23.94 -13.61
C GLU A 30 -7.71 23.51 -13.64
N LEU A 31 -7.25 22.78 -12.61
CA LEU A 31 -5.88 22.25 -12.54
C LEU A 31 -5.52 21.35 -13.72
N LYS A 32 -6.52 20.67 -14.31
CA LYS A 32 -6.33 19.82 -15.49
C LYS A 32 -5.71 20.59 -16.67
N GLN A 33 -5.94 21.89 -16.78
CA GLN A 33 -5.31 22.70 -17.82
C GLN A 33 -3.80 22.86 -17.60
N ALA A 34 -3.36 23.03 -16.34
CA ALA A 34 -1.94 23.05 -15.99
C ALA A 34 -1.27 21.69 -16.27
N TYR A 35 -1.92 20.61 -15.88
CA TYR A 35 -1.48 19.26 -16.19
C TYR A 35 -1.33 19.04 -17.70
N ASN A 36 -2.34 19.39 -18.50
CA ASN A 36 -2.29 19.27 -19.96
C ASN A 36 -1.17 20.13 -20.59
N GLN A 37 -0.81 21.26 -19.96
CA GLN A 37 0.30 22.08 -20.41
C GLN A 37 1.64 21.39 -20.16
N ILE A 38 1.85 20.76 -18.98
CA ILE A 38 3.03 19.95 -18.70
C ILE A 38 3.13 18.78 -19.69
N GLN A 39 2.03 18.10 -20.00
CA GLN A 39 2.02 17.02 -21.00
C GLN A 39 2.42 17.50 -22.41
N ARG A 40 2.10 18.73 -22.76
CA ARG A 40 2.59 19.33 -24.01
C ARG A 40 4.08 19.62 -23.96
N TYR A 41 4.59 20.10 -22.82
CA TYR A 41 6.02 20.36 -22.64
C TYR A 41 6.86 19.09 -22.74
N HIS A 42 6.40 17.96 -22.23
CA HIS A 42 7.04 16.67 -22.44
C HIS A 42 7.30 16.36 -23.90
N LYS A 43 6.32 16.67 -24.78
CA LYS A 43 6.42 16.37 -26.21
C LYS A 43 7.28 17.36 -26.98
N THR A 44 7.46 18.59 -26.48
CA THR A 44 7.99 19.67 -27.31
C THR A 44 9.17 20.43 -26.72
N SER A 45 9.39 20.37 -25.41
CA SER A 45 10.20 21.40 -24.73
C SER A 45 11.12 20.88 -23.64
N PHE A 46 10.78 19.78 -22.96
CA PHE A 46 11.65 19.20 -21.93
C PHE A 46 12.75 18.38 -22.62
N HIS A 47 13.90 19.00 -22.81
CA HIS A 47 15.09 18.41 -23.41
C HIS A 47 16.35 18.97 -22.76
N GLY A 48 17.43 18.21 -22.74
CA GLY A 48 18.71 18.63 -22.17
C GLY A 48 18.64 18.71 -20.65
N LEU A 49 18.87 19.87 -20.06
CA LEU A 49 18.81 20.03 -18.60
C LEU A 49 17.41 19.74 -18.01
N PHE A 50 16.33 19.98 -18.75
CA PHE A 50 14.97 19.72 -18.30
C PHE A 50 14.59 18.22 -18.29
N ASP A 51 15.41 17.34 -18.84
CA ASP A 51 15.25 15.90 -18.69
C ASP A 51 15.46 15.43 -17.23
N TYR A 52 16.13 16.24 -16.41
CA TYR A 52 16.37 15.95 -14.98
C TYR A 52 15.18 16.29 -14.09
N ILE A 53 14.10 16.90 -14.58
CA ILE A 53 12.91 17.14 -13.77
C ILE A 53 12.36 15.83 -13.25
N GLN A 54 12.17 15.76 -11.93
CA GLN A 54 11.65 14.57 -11.24
C GLN A 54 10.20 14.78 -10.78
N LEU A 55 9.84 15.99 -10.42
CA LEU A 55 8.53 16.35 -9.88
C LEU A 55 7.89 17.50 -10.63
N PHE A 56 6.58 17.43 -10.75
CA PHE A 56 5.72 18.51 -11.18
C PHE A 56 4.80 18.94 -10.07
N VAL A 57 4.56 20.25 -9.99
CA VAL A 57 3.55 20.86 -9.14
C VAL A 57 2.62 21.69 -10.02
N ILE A 58 1.33 21.56 -9.83
CA ILE A 58 0.31 22.35 -10.52
C ILE A 58 -0.55 23.08 -9.50
N SER A 59 -0.80 24.37 -9.70
CA SER A 59 -1.62 25.16 -8.79
C SER A 59 -2.46 26.21 -9.53
N ASN A 60 -3.65 26.52 -8.98
CA ASN A 60 -4.46 27.67 -9.34
C ASN A 60 -4.63 28.65 -8.14
N GLY A 61 -3.77 28.50 -7.12
CA GLY A 61 -3.78 29.28 -5.90
C GLY A 61 -4.73 28.74 -4.83
N VAL A 62 -5.82 28.07 -5.20
CA VAL A 62 -6.81 27.48 -4.29
C VAL A 62 -6.58 25.97 -4.12
N ASN A 63 -6.23 25.32 -5.23
CA ASN A 63 -5.91 23.90 -5.25
C ASN A 63 -4.51 23.70 -5.79
N THR A 64 -3.73 22.84 -5.13
CA THR A 64 -2.36 22.51 -5.50
C THR A 64 -2.16 21.02 -5.45
N ARG A 65 -1.55 20.46 -6.50
CA ARG A 65 -1.25 19.03 -6.59
C ARG A 65 0.17 18.82 -7.09
N TYR A 66 0.76 17.68 -6.75
CA TYR A 66 2.07 17.26 -7.24
C TYR A 66 1.99 15.85 -7.86
N PHE A 67 2.97 15.53 -8.69
CA PHE A 67 3.12 14.22 -9.32
C PHE A 67 4.55 14.04 -9.84
N ALA A 68 4.95 12.77 -10.03
CA ALA A 68 6.27 12.44 -10.57
C ALA A 68 6.33 12.72 -12.08
N ASN A 69 7.54 12.93 -12.58
CA ASN A 69 7.81 13.02 -14.02
C ASN A 69 7.63 11.64 -14.68
N ASN A 70 6.39 11.35 -15.06
CA ASN A 70 6.02 10.17 -15.81
C ASN A 70 5.04 10.56 -16.91
N PRO A 71 5.47 10.56 -18.19
CA PRO A 71 4.64 11.02 -19.31
C PRO A 71 3.42 10.14 -19.56
N ASN A 72 3.42 8.91 -19.05
CA ASN A 72 2.33 7.96 -19.22
C ASN A 72 1.29 8.01 -18.10
N ILE A 73 1.53 8.81 -17.06
CA ILE A 73 0.65 8.91 -15.90
C ILE A 73 -0.57 9.79 -16.21
N GLY A 74 -1.76 9.35 -15.85
CA GLY A 74 -2.99 10.13 -16.03
C GLY A 74 -3.18 11.19 -14.93
N TYR A 75 -4.04 12.20 -15.18
CA TYR A 75 -4.36 13.26 -14.21
C TYR A 75 -4.82 12.72 -12.85
N LYS A 76 -5.46 11.56 -12.80
CA LYS A 76 -5.88 10.88 -11.58
C LYS A 76 -4.72 10.51 -10.62
N PHE A 77 -3.50 10.52 -11.10
CA PHE A 77 -2.30 10.28 -10.29
C PHE A 77 -1.59 11.57 -9.88
N THR A 78 -2.31 12.67 -9.81
CA THR A 78 -1.86 13.90 -9.16
C THR A 78 -2.41 13.93 -7.74
N PHE A 79 -1.60 14.34 -6.75
CA PHE A 79 -1.90 14.21 -5.34
C PHE A 79 -1.85 15.58 -4.64
N ASN A 80 -2.75 15.79 -3.67
CA ASN A 80 -2.61 16.87 -2.70
C ASN A 80 -1.53 16.48 -1.68
N TRP A 81 -0.79 17.45 -1.15
CA TRP A 81 0.03 17.20 0.04
C TRP A 81 -0.84 17.32 1.28
N THR A 82 -0.56 16.52 2.33
CA THR A 82 -1.33 16.51 3.57
C THR A 82 -0.41 16.62 4.78
N ASP A 83 -0.99 16.84 5.96
CA ASP A 83 -0.31 16.57 7.22
C ASP A 83 -0.32 15.05 7.55
N ALA A 84 0.29 14.69 8.69
CA ALA A 84 0.34 13.32 9.16
C ALA A 84 -1.03 12.74 9.59
N SER A 85 -2.07 13.58 9.69
CA SER A 85 -3.46 13.21 10.00
C SER A 85 -4.35 13.18 8.77
N ASN A 86 -3.76 13.24 7.57
CA ASN A 86 -4.41 13.27 6.25
C ASN A 86 -5.25 14.52 5.95
N HIS A 87 -4.99 15.67 6.63
CA HIS A 87 -5.62 16.93 6.27
C HIS A 87 -4.89 17.58 5.09
N PRO A 88 -5.56 17.87 3.96
CA PRO A 88 -4.90 18.36 2.77
C PRO A 88 -4.51 19.84 2.86
N PHE A 89 -3.34 20.17 2.34
CA PHE A 89 -2.87 21.54 2.09
C PHE A 89 -3.21 21.93 0.65
N ASN A 90 -4.42 22.40 0.44
CA ASN A 90 -4.92 22.72 -0.90
C ASN A 90 -4.35 24.05 -1.42
N GLU A 91 -4.29 25.07 -0.58
CA GLU A 91 -3.83 26.40 -0.97
C GLU A 91 -2.31 26.42 -1.24
N LEU A 92 -1.90 27.21 -2.23
CA LEU A 92 -0.53 27.22 -2.71
C LEU A 92 0.48 27.67 -1.64
N ASP A 93 0.14 28.61 -0.80
CA ASP A 93 0.99 29.11 0.30
C ASP A 93 1.23 28.05 1.36
N MET A 94 0.18 27.35 1.79
CA MET A 94 0.29 26.23 2.73
C MET A 94 1.05 25.05 2.10
N PHE A 95 0.72 24.70 0.86
CA PHE A 95 1.46 23.67 0.13
C PHE A 95 2.95 24.03 0.03
N ALA A 96 3.28 25.27 -0.34
CA ALA A 96 4.67 25.73 -0.47
C ALA A 96 5.41 25.69 0.88
N ALA A 97 4.76 26.11 1.96
CA ALA A 97 5.35 26.13 3.29
C ALA A 97 5.72 24.72 3.81
N PHE A 98 4.95 23.69 3.46
CA PHE A 98 5.18 22.33 3.97
C PHE A 98 5.84 21.41 2.95
N PHE A 99 5.41 21.40 1.69
CA PHE A 99 5.95 20.50 0.66
C PHE A 99 7.26 21.00 0.06
N LEU A 100 7.33 22.32 -0.25
CA LEU A 100 8.51 22.92 -0.86
C LEU A 100 9.55 23.37 0.19
N GLU A 101 9.29 23.13 1.49
CA GLU A 101 10.28 23.31 2.54
C GLU A 101 11.52 22.47 2.20
N LYS A 102 12.71 23.07 2.38
CA LYS A 102 13.98 22.53 1.91
C LYS A 102 14.24 21.07 2.36
N CYS A 103 13.98 20.76 3.64
CA CYS A 103 14.20 19.42 4.17
C CYS A 103 13.18 18.42 3.65
N THR A 104 11.91 18.81 3.57
CA THR A 104 10.82 17.98 3.04
C THR A 104 11.03 17.68 1.57
N LEU A 105 11.25 18.70 0.74
CA LEU A 105 11.50 18.54 -0.68
C LEU A 105 12.78 17.72 -0.93
N GLY A 106 13.83 17.97 -0.16
CA GLY A 106 15.09 17.22 -0.24
C GLY A 106 14.91 15.74 0.09
N LYS A 107 14.10 15.42 1.10
CA LYS A 107 13.73 14.02 1.43
C LYS A 107 12.92 13.40 0.30
N ILE A 108 11.91 14.09 -0.22
CA ILE A 108 11.05 13.57 -1.29
C ILE A 108 11.90 13.20 -2.51
N ILE A 109 12.73 14.11 -2.99
CA ILE A 109 13.57 13.87 -4.16
C ILE A 109 14.63 12.80 -3.89
N GLY A 110 15.30 12.85 -2.73
CA GLY A 110 16.41 11.96 -2.43
C GLY A 110 16.01 10.56 -1.99
N LYS A 111 14.78 10.38 -1.45
CA LYS A 111 14.37 9.11 -0.82
C LYS A 111 13.02 8.58 -1.26
N TYR A 112 12.07 9.45 -1.64
CA TYR A 112 10.66 9.06 -1.84
C TYR A 112 10.18 9.12 -3.29
N ILE A 113 11.10 9.37 -4.22
CA ILE A 113 10.90 9.04 -5.63
C ILE A 113 11.35 7.59 -5.83
N VAL A 114 10.54 6.83 -6.53
CA VAL A 114 10.77 5.42 -6.85
C VAL A 114 10.89 5.29 -8.36
N LEU A 115 11.98 4.69 -8.81
CA LEU A 115 12.11 4.27 -10.21
C LEU A 115 11.47 2.89 -10.36
N HIS A 116 10.46 2.79 -11.20
CA HIS A 116 9.90 1.51 -11.63
C HIS A 116 10.69 1.03 -12.84
N GLU A 117 11.58 0.06 -12.62
CA GLU A 117 12.54 -0.38 -13.65
C GLU A 117 11.85 -1.02 -14.87
N GLY A 118 10.74 -1.73 -14.65
CA GLY A 118 9.99 -2.37 -15.72
C GLY A 118 9.49 -1.38 -16.78
N ASP A 119 8.93 -0.25 -16.35
CA ASP A 119 8.37 0.78 -17.24
C ASP A 119 9.33 1.95 -17.46
N LYS A 120 10.49 1.97 -16.78
CA LYS A 120 11.42 3.10 -16.73
C LYS A 120 10.73 4.41 -16.38
N SER A 121 9.81 4.36 -15.43
CA SER A 121 8.98 5.46 -15.01
C SER A 121 9.24 5.87 -13.56
N LEU A 122 9.12 7.17 -13.28
CA LEU A 122 9.20 7.67 -11.93
C LEU A 122 7.84 7.65 -11.26
N MET A 123 7.84 7.24 -10.00
CA MET A 123 6.71 7.36 -9.08
C MET A 123 7.13 8.19 -7.88
N VAL A 124 6.21 8.90 -7.27
CA VAL A 124 6.42 9.60 -6.00
C VAL A 124 5.42 9.09 -4.98
N LEU A 125 5.88 8.87 -3.74
CA LEU A 125 5.01 8.44 -2.66
C LEU A 125 3.93 9.48 -2.39
N ARG A 126 2.74 9.00 -2.08
CA ARG A 126 1.63 9.82 -1.57
C ARG A 126 1.91 10.24 -0.12
N PRO A 127 1.29 11.32 0.38
CA PRO A 127 1.60 11.83 1.72
C PRO A 127 1.50 10.79 2.82
N TYR A 128 0.39 10.04 2.86
CA TYR A 128 0.20 9.01 3.88
C TYR A 128 1.24 7.87 3.80
N GLN A 129 1.75 7.55 2.61
CA GLN A 129 2.84 6.60 2.42
C GLN A 129 4.16 7.18 2.96
N PHE A 130 4.45 8.44 2.64
CA PHE A 130 5.60 9.18 3.16
C PHE A 130 5.60 9.17 4.70
N TYR A 131 4.50 9.56 5.34
CA TYR A 131 4.41 9.60 6.81
C TYR A 131 4.50 8.21 7.44
N ALA A 132 3.91 7.18 6.81
CA ALA A 132 4.02 5.81 7.29
C ALA A 132 5.48 5.33 7.31
N VAL A 133 6.23 5.58 6.23
CA VAL A 133 7.65 5.22 6.13
C VAL A 133 8.50 6.03 7.12
N GLU A 134 8.28 7.35 7.23
CA GLU A 134 9.00 8.18 8.23
C GLU A 134 8.75 7.69 9.66
N LYS A 135 7.51 7.25 10.01
CA LYS A 135 7.19 6.68 11.32
C LYS A 135 7.91 5.37 11.59
N ILE A 136 8.04 4.50 10.58
CA ILE A 136 8.82 3.27 10.72
C ILE A 136 10.31 3.60 10.92
N LEU A 137 10.88 4.47 10.09
CA LEU A 137 12.28 4.89 10.20
C LEU A 137 12.60 5.53 11.55
N ASP A 138 11.72 6.40 12.04
CA ASP A 138 11.86 7.03 13.36
C ASP A 138 11.82 5.97 14.46
N LYS A 139 10.89 5.00 14.36
CA LYS A 139 10.75 3.92 15.33
C LYS A 139 11.98 3.00 15.34
N VAL A 140 12.53 2.66 14.18
CA VAL A 140 13.75 1.84 14.08
C VAL A 140 14.96 2.56 14.68
N LYS A 141 15.10 3.88 14.45
CA LYS A 141 16.24 4.66 14.94
C LYS A 141 16.20 4.94 16.44
N ASN A 142 15.01 5.14 16.99
CA ASN A 142 14.86 5.70 18.32
C ASN A 142 14.26 4.72 19.35
N SER A 143 13.86 3.52 18.93
CA SER A 143 13.23 2.52 19.79
C SER A 143 13.40 1.12 19.23
N ASN A 144 13.31 0.11 20.10
CA ASN A 144 13.22 -1.30 19.72
C ASN A 144 11.77 -1.82 19.74
N ASP A 145 10.78 -0.95 19.98
CA ASP A 145 9.39 -1.36 20.01
C ASP A 145 8.88 -1.68 18.59
N ASN A 146 7.98 -2.63 18.52
CA ASN A 146 7.25 -2.97 17.32
C ASN A 146 6.17 -1.93 16.97
N GLY A 147 5.60 -2.05 15.78
CA GLY A 147 4.48 -1.20 15.35
C GLY A 147 3.73 -1.76 14.16
N TYR A 148 2.56 -1.16 13.86
CA TYR A 148 1.86 -1.50 12.64
C TYR A 148 1.30 -0.27 11.92
N ILE A 149 1.10 -0.42 10.63
CA ILE A 149 0.50 0.55 9.72
C ILE A 149 -0.89 0.05 9.32
N TRP A 150 -1.89 0.88 9.57
CA TRP A 150 -3.26 0.61 9.18
C TRP A 150 -3.63 1.39 7.92
N HIS A 151 -3.42 0.79 6.77
CA HIS A 151 -3.78 1.36 5.47
C HIS A 151 -4.83 0.48 4.78
N THR A 152 -5.90 1.11 4.29
CA THR A 152 -6.99 0.40 3.61
C THR A 152 -6.49 -0.36 2.37
N THR A 153 -7.28 -1.31 1.89
CA THR A 153 -7.00 -2.02 0.64
C THR A 153 -6.94 -1.02 -0.52
N GLY A 154 -6.05 -1.25 -1.47
CA GLY A 154 -5.83 -0.33 -2.61
C GLY A 154 -5.00 0.92 -2.29
N ALA A 155 -4.53 1.10 -1.04
CA ALA A 155 -3.69 2.24 -0.64
C ALA A 155 -2.20 2.10 -1.07
N GLY A 156 -1.83 1.06 -1.83
CA GLY A 156 -0.43 0.81 -2.22
C GLY A 156 0.46 0.41 -1.04
N LYS A 157 -0.04 -0.46 -0.16
CA LYS A 157 0.71 -1.01 0.98
C LYS A 157 2.02 -1.64 0.54
N THR A 158 2.01 -2.41 -0.55
CA THR A 158 3.20 -3.07 -1.12
C THR A 158 4.31 -2.08 -1.42
N LEU A 159 4.02 -0.97 -2.12
CA LEU A 159 5.02 0.07 -2.39
C LEU A 159 5.51 0.74 -1.11
N THR A 160 4.60 1.00 -0.16
CA THR A 160 4.95 1.66 1.11
C THR A 160 5.86 0.79 1.96
N SER A 161 5.52 -0.48 2.11
CA SER A 161 6.28 -1.46 2.92
C SER A 161 7.63 -1.77 2.29
N PHE A 162 7.69 -1.89 0.96
CA PHE A 162 8.94 -2.07 0.24
C PHE A 162 9.86 -0.85 0.41
N LYS A 163 9.33 0.38 0.25
CA LYS A 163 10.11 1.59 0.45
C LYS A 163 10.62 1.73 1.89
N ALA A 164 9.80 1.33 2.87
CA ALA A 164 10.25 1.24 4.26
C ALA A 164 11.40 0.25 4.42
N ALA A 165 11.29 -0.96 3.83
CA ALA A 165 12.35 -1.97 3.86
C ALA A 165 13.65 -1.45 3.24
N GLN A 166 13.56 -0.81 2.08
CA GLN A 166 14.72 -0.23 1.39
C GLN A 166 15.42 0.80 2.28
N LEU A 167 14.69 1.79 2.79
CA LEU A 167 15.30 2.86 3.60
C LEU A 167 15.79 2.38 4.97
N VAL A 168 15.15 1.37 5.56
CA VAL A 168 15.62 0.72 6.80
C VAL A 168 16.93 -0.05 6.54
N SER A 169 17.07 -0.69 5.38
CA SER A 169 18.30 -1.41 5.04
C SER A 169 19.54 -0.51 4.83
N GLU A 170 19.31 0.78 4.56
CA GLU A 170 20.37 1.78 4.47
C GLU A 170 20.95 2.21 5.83
N LEU A 171 20.28 1.84 6.95
CA LEU A 171 20.77 2.16 8.28
C LEU A 171 21.97 1.28 8.64
N ASP A 172 23.00 1.91 9.22
CA ASP A 172 24.27 1.24 9.54
C ASP A 172 24.12 0.20 10.65
N ASP A 173 23.18 0.42 11.57
CA ASP A 173 22.90 -0.41 12.71
C ASP A 173 21.90 -1.54 12.45
N VAL A 174 21.41 -1.68 11.22
CA VAL A 174 20.52 -2.77 10.79
C VAL A 174 21.29 -3.77 9.95
N ASP A 175 21.40 -5.01 10.43
CA ASP A 175 22.10 -6.07 9.73
C ASP A 175 21.30 -6.63 8.54
N LYS A 176 20.01 -6.87 8.76
CA LYS A 176 19.10 -7.42 7.73
C LYS A 176 17.70 -6.88 7.86
N VAL A 177 17.03 -6.75 6.71
CA VAL A 177 15.60 -6.47 6.59
C VAL A 177 14.92 -7.65 5.92
N MET A 178 13.94 -8.24 6.59
CA MET A 178 13.15 -9.35 6.05
C MET A 178 11.75 -8.83 5.72
N PHE A 179 11.38 -8.89 4.45
CA PHE A 179 10.02 -8.64 4.01
C PHE A 179 9.27 -9.97 3.95
N VAL A 180 8.28 -10.13 4.81
CA VAL A 180 7.58 -11.40 5.02
C VAL A 180 6.14 -11.28 4.54
N VAL A 181 5.78 -12.11 3.56
CA VAL A 181 4.45 -12.17 2.97
C VAL A 181 3.78 -13.50 3.26
N ASP A 182 2.46 -13.58 3.10
CA ASP A 182 1.78 -14.88 3.07
C ASP A 182 2.06 -15.57 1.72
N ARG A 183 2.10 -16.90 1.74
CA ARG A 183 2.30 -17.71 0.54
C ARG A 183 1.24 -17.45 -0.54
N HIS A 184 0.00 -17.18 -0.14
CA HIS A 184 -1.10 -16.90 -1.07
C HIS A 184 -1.00 -15.53 -1.73
N ASP A 185 -0.27 -14.59 -1.13
CA ASP A 185 -0.08 -13.24 -1.67
C ASP A 185 1.18 -13.14 -2.53
N LEU A 186 2.07 -14.14 -2.47
CA LEU A 186 3.26 -14.22 -3.32
C LEU A 186 2.90 -14.88 -4.66
N ASP A 187 1.88 -14.37 -5.33
CA ASP A 187 1.57 -14.76 -6.70
C ASP A 187 2.59 -14.19 -7.70
N THR A 188 2.49 -14.61 -8.95
CA THR A 188 3.44 -14.20 -10.01
C THR A 188 3.45 -12.68 -10.20
N GLN A 189 2.32 -12.01 -9.99
CA GLN A 189 2.20 -10.56 -10.14
C GLN A 189 2.93 -9.84 -9.02
N THR A 190 2.69 -10.25 -7.77
CA THR A 190 3.36 -9.66 -6.58
C THR A 190 4.86 -9.91 -6.63
N GLN A 191 5.30 -11.09 -7.06
CA GLN A 191 6.73 -11.36 -7.28
C GLN A 191 7.34 -10.42 -8.31
N SER A 192 6.66 -10.21 -9.44
CA SER A 192 7.16 -9.30 -10.48
C SER A 192 7.18 -7.84 -10.03
N GLU A 193 6.25 -7.40 -9.19
CA GLU A 193 6.28 -6.07 -8.58
C GLU A 193 7.50 -5.89 -7.66
N TYR A 194 7.81 -6.87 -6.81
CA TYR A 194 8.99 -6.80 -5.95
C TYR A 194 10.29 -6.85 -6.73
N GLU A 195 10.40 -7.72 -7.74
CA GLU A 195 11.56 -7.77 -8.63
C GLU A 195 11.74 -6.47 -9.43
N ALA A 196 10.66 -5.77 -9.77
CA ALA A 196 10.72 -4.49 -10.44
C ALA A 196 11.25 -3.36 -9.53
N PHE A 197 11.13 -3.51 -8.21
CA PHE A 197 11.67 -2.54 -7.24
C PHE A 197 13.10 -2.89 -6.78
N GLU A 198 13.42 -4.16 -6.64
CA GLU A 198 14.74 -4.64 -6.20
C GLU A 198 15.06 -5.96 -6.92
N PRO A 199 15.78 -5.91 -8.04
CA PRO A 199 16.15 -7.10 -8.80
C PRO A 199 16.96 -8.10 -7.96
N GLY A 200 16.50 -9.35 -7.95
CA GLY A 200 17.13 -10.43 -7.19
C GLY A 200 16.77 -10.48 -5.70
N ALA A 201 15.84 -9.64 -5.21
CA ALA A 201 15.40 -9.68 -3.82
C ALA A 201 14.38 -10.80 -3.54
N VAL A 202 13.60 -11.21 -4.54
CA VAL A 202 12.58 -12.24 -4.38
C VAL A 202 13.18 -13.64 -4.41
N ASP A 203 12.87 -14.44 -3.40
CA ASP A 203 13.15 -15.87 -3.40
C ASP A 203 12.03 -16.59 -4.17
N GLY A 204 12.21 -16.70 -5.48
CA GLY A 204 11.25 -17.30 -6.41
C GLY A 204 11.08 -18.81 -6.31
N THR A 205 11.82 -19.49 -5.41
CA THR A 205 11.75 -20.94 -5.25
C THR A 205 10.95 -21.33 -4.01
N ASP A 206 10.21 -22.44 -4.09
CA ASP A 206 9.53 -23.06 -2.93
C ASP A 206 10.53 -23.68 -1.93
N ASN A 207 11.83 -23.46 -2.10
CA ASN A 207 12.89 -24.13 -1.38
C ASN A 207 13.40 -23.29 -0.19
N THR A 208 13.29 -23.83 1.03
CA THR A 208 13.84 -23.25 2.27
C THR A 208 15.39 -23.16 2.23
N ASP A 209 16.07 -24.01 1.47
CA ASP A 209 17.55 -23.97 1.34
C ASP A 209 18.05 -22.66 0.74
N GLU A 210 17.32 -22.10 -0.24
CA GLU A 210 17.69 -20.82 -0.85
C GLU A 210 17.52 -19.66 0.14
N LEU A 211 16.44 -19.64 0.91
CA LEU A 211 16.27 -18.69 2.00
C LEU A 211 17.43 -18.76 2.99
N VAL A 212 17.83 -19.98 3.41
CA VAL A 212 18.95 -20.17 4.34
C VAL A 212 20.27 -19.63 3.76
N LYS A 213 20.56 -19.85 2.48
CA LYS A 213 21.74 -19.28 1.82
C LYS A 213 21.71 -17.76 1.81
N ARG A 214 20.55 -17.14 1.51
CA ARG A 214 20.41 -15.68 1.54
C ARG A 214 20.54 -15.11 2.95
N LEU A 215 20.01 -15.79 3.95
CA LEU A 215 20.19 -15.41 5.36
C LEU A 215 21.67 -15.41 5.76
N GLN A 216 22.48 -16.30 5.20
CA GLN A 216 23.93 -16.36 5.40
C GLN A 216 24.73 -15.40 4.51
N SER A 217 24.14 -14.88 3.44
CA SER A 217 24.83 -13.97 2.51
C SER A 217 24.90 -12.54 3.04
N ASN A 218 25.59 -11.66 2.31
CA ASN A 218 25.68 -10.23 2.61
C ASN A 218 24.44 -9.43 2.15
N SER A 219 23.41 -10.08 1.58
CA SER A 219 22.18 -9.41 1.18
C SER A 219 21.50 -8.79 2.38
N LYS A 220 21.27 -7.48 2.36
CA LYS A 220 20.57 -6.77 3.44
C LYS A 220 19.07 -6.96 3.36
N ILE A 221 18.47 -7.00 2.17
CA ILE A 221 17.02 -7.18 1.97
C ILE A 221 16.72 -8.61 1.52
N ILE A 222 15.79 -9.26 2.19
CA ILE A 222 15.35 -10.62 1.89
C ILE A 222 13.82 -10.64 1.86
N ILE A 223 13.24 -11.04 0.74
CA ILE A 223 11.80 -11.23 0.59
C ILE A 223 11.49 -12.72 0.69
N THR A 224 10.61 -13.10 1.60
CA THR A 224 10.29 -14.50 1.86
C THR A 224 8.85 -14.69 2.33
N THR A 225 8.40 -15.93 2.43
CA THR A 225 7.10 -16.24 3.01
C THR A 225 7.23 -16.64 4.48
N ILE A 226 6.17 -16.39 5.26
CA ILE A 226 6.13 -16.78 6.68
C ILE A 226 6.33 -18.30 6.85
N GLN A 227 5.85 -19.12 5.90
CA GLN A 227 5.99 -20.57 5.94
C GLN A 227 7.45 -21.00 5.77
N LYS A 228 8.20 -20.40 4.82
CA LYS A 228 9.62 -20.68 4.63
C LYS A 228 10.43 -20.24 5.83
N LEU A 229 10.16 -19.03 6.34
CA LEU A 229 10.86 -18.51 7.51
C LEU A 229 10.60 -19.38 8.75
N ASN A 230 9.34 -19.79 9.00
CA ASN A 230 9.00 -20.72 10.05
C ASN A 230 9.70 -22.09 9.88
N ALA A 231 9.80 -22.62 8.65
CA ALA A 231 10.53 -23.85 8.38
C ALA A 231 12.03 -23.71 8.64
N ALA A 232 12.64 -22.56 8.29
CA ALA A 232 14.05 -22.26 8.52
C ALA A 232 14.39 -22.25 10.01
N VAL A 233 13.53 -21.66 10.86
CA VAL A 233 13.78 -21.57 12.31
C VAL A 233 13.36 -22.84 13.08
N SER A 234 12.43 -23.65 12.56
CA SER A 234 11.87 -24.80 13.29
C SER A 234 12.60 -26.10 13.02
N LYS A 235 13.21 -26.28 11.85
CA LYS A 235 13.95 -27.52 11.51
C LYS A 235 15.38 -27.40 11.95
N THR A 236 15.84 -28.29 12.84
CA THR A 236 17.21 -28.28 13.42
C THR A 236 18.32 -28.15 12.37
N TRP A 237 18.16 -28.79 11.23
CA TRP A 237 19.14 -28.72 10.14
C TRP A 237 19.32 -27.29 9.59
N TYR A 238 18.22 -26.52 9.47
CA TYR A 238 18.26 -25.16 8.98
C TYR A 238 18.63 -24.17 10.08
N SER A 239 18.05 -24.30 11.27
CA SER A 239 18.30 -23.39 12.38
C SER A 239 19.78 -23.36 12.78
N ASN A 240 20.47 -24.50 12.78
CA ASN A 240 21.89 -24.56 13.04
C ASN A 240 22.72 -23.79 12.00
N LYS A 241 22.27 -23.77 10.73
CA LYS A 241 22.96 -23.01 9.67
C LYS A 241 22.83 -21.49 9.82
N ILE A 242 21.73 -21.02 10.38
CA ILE A 242 21.44 -19.61 10.57
C ILE A 242 21.66 -19.12 12.02
N GLU A 243 22.22 -19.95 12.88
CA GLU A 243 22.50 -19.61 14.29
C GLU A 243 23.36 -18.34 14.41
N ALA A 244 24.29 -18.12 13.48
CA ALA A 244 25.17 -16.95 13.46
C ALA A 244 24.42 -15.61 13.37
N ILE A 245 23.23 -15.58 12.80
CA ILE A 245 22.43 -14.35 12.65
C ILE A 245 21.32 -14.22 13.71
N ARG A 246 21.26 -15.13 14.67
CA ARG A 246 20.22 -15.14 15.70
C ARG A 246 20.14 -13.85 16.51
N HIS A 247 21.31 -13.29 16.85
CA HIS A 247 21.45 -12.06 17.64
C HIS A 247 21.62 -10.80 16.78
N SER A 248 21.62 -10.94 15.46
CA SER A 248 21.72 -9.81 14.54
C SER A 248 20.53 -8.88 14.69
N ARG A 249 20.75 -7.59 14.46
CA ARG A 249 19.68 -6.61 14.42
C ARG A 249 18.88 -6.76 13.14
N ILE A 250 17.73 -7.38 13.24
CA ILE A 250 16.86 -7.69 12.12
C ILE A 250 15.59 -6.87 12.21
N VAL A 251 15.20 -6.21 11.11
CA VAL A 251 13.89 -5.59 10.98
C VAL A 251 13.02 -6.46 10.09
N MET A 252 11.88 -6.88 10.59
CA MET A 252 10.91 -7.69 9.84
C MET A 252 9.68 -6.86 9.49
N ILE A 253 9.32 -6.82 8.21
CA ILE A 253 8.13 -6.14 7.72
C ILE A 253 7.16 -7.20 7.21
N PHE A 254 5.99 -7.28 7.81
CA PHE A 254 4.95 -8.24 7.47
C PHE A 254 3.82 -7.57 6.69
N ASP A 255 3.54 -8.04 5.49
CA ASP A 255 2.37 -7.62 4.72
C ASP A 255 1.15 -8.48 5.06
N GLU A 256 -0.06 -7.89 5.00
CA GLU A 256 -1.35 -8.49 5.32
C GLU A 256 -1.34 -9.28 6.65
N CYS A 257 -0.82 -8.64 7.70
CA CYS A 257 -0.51 -9.26 8.99
C CYS A 257 -1.73 -9.70 9.84
N HIS A 258 -2.95 -9.61 9.29
CA HIS A 258 -4.21 -9.99 9.98
C HIS A 258 -4.61 -11.45 9.77
N ARG A 259 -3.88 -12.25 9.01
CA ARG A 259 -4.29 -13.63 8.68
C ARG A 259 -4.08 -14.62 9.83
N SER A 260 -4.99 -15.57 9.99
CA SER A 260 -5.15 -16.47 11.15
C SER A 260 -3.97 -17.40 11.45
N HIS A 261 -3.14 -17.75 10.46
CA HIS A 261 -1.99 -18.64 10.67
C HIS A 261 -0.73 -17.93 11.21
N PHE A 262 -0.86 -16.64 11.50
CA PHE A 262 0.25 -15.79 11.88
C PHE A 262 0.76 -16.04 13.30
N GLY A 263 -0.12 -16.30 14.27
CA GLY A 263 0.22 -16.30 15.69
C GLY A 263 1.30 -17.29 16.13
N GLU A 264 1.18 -18.57 15.77
CA GLU A 264 2.13 -19.61 16.19
C GLU A 264 3.48 -19.50 15.45
N SER A 265 3.43 -19.30 14.12
CA SER A 265 4.64 -19.13 13.31
C SER A 265 5.41 -17.89 13.71
N HIS A 266 4.72 -16.78 13.95
CA HIS A 266 5.31 -15.54 14.45
C HIS A 266 6.02 -15.74 15.79
N LYS A 267 5.37 -16.40 16.77
CA LYS A 267 5.99 -16.68 18.08
C LYS A 267 7.30 -17.47 17.94
N ARG A 268 7.36 -18.48 17.07
CA ARG A 268 8.58 -19.28 16.84
C ARG A 268 9.67 -18.47 16.18
N ILE A 269 9.34 -17.64 15.19
CA ILE A 269 10.29 -16.76 14.51
C ILE A 269 10.88 -15.76 15.50
N MET A 270 10.04 -15.10 16.31
CA MET A 270 10.49 -14.13 17.31
C MET A 270 11.29 -14.76 18.45
N LYS A 271 11.02 -16.02 18.79
CA LYS A 271 11.82 -16.77 19.76
C LYS A 271 13.22 -17.09 19.23
N PHE A 272 13.35 -17.27 17.93
CA PHE A 272 14.64 -17.56 17.29
C PHE A 272 15.47 -16.28 17.13
N PHE A 273 14.90 -15.24 16.54
CA PHE A 273 15.58 -13.97 16.32
C PHE A 273 15.32 -13.03 17.51
N ASP A 274 16.18 -13.07 18.51
CA ASP A 274 15.97 -12.38 19.79
C ASP A 274 16.25 -10.86 19.76
N ASN A 275 16.87 -10.35 18.68
CA ASN A 275 17.06 -8.92 18.42
C ASN A 275 16.30 -8.45 17.19
N ALA A 276 15.11 -9.00 16.96
CA ALA A 276 14.26 -8.60 15.84
C ALA A 276 13.23 -7.55 16.24
N GLN A 277 13.08 -6.53 15.39
CA GLN A 277 12.01 -5.53 15.48
C GLN A 277 11.01 -5.75 14.36
N VAL A 278 9.71 -5.64 14.65
CA VAL A 278 8.65 -6.08 13.74
C VAL A 278 7.68 -4.97 13.40
N PHE A 279 7.36 -4.84 12.11
CA PHE A 279 6.34 -3.92 11.61
C PHE A 279 5.31 -4.66 10.78
N GLY A 280 4.01 -4.47 11.10
CA GLY A 280 2.90 -5.06 10.36
C GLY A 280 2.21 -4.06 9.44
N PHE A 281 1.83 -4.47 8.23
CA PHE A 281 0.94 -3.72 7.36
C PHE A 281 -0.38 -4.46 7.23
N THR A 282 -1.50 -3.75 7.42
CA THR A 282 -2.83 -4.36 7.28
C THR A 282 -3.89 -3.33 6.90
N GLY A 283 -4.89 -3.77 6.13
CA GLY A 283 -6.11 -3.00 5.86
C GLY A 283 -7.20 -3.25 6.91
N THR A 284 -7.13 -4.38 7.62
CA THR A 284 -8.15 -4.89 8.54
C THR A 284 -7.52 -5.37 9.84
N PRO A 285 -7.11 -4.46 10.75
CA PRO A 285 -6.57 -4.86 12.05
C PRO A 285 -7.57 -5.71 12.84
N ILE A 286 -7.05 -6.68 13.59
CA ILE A 286 -7.84 -7.49 14.51
C ILE A 286 -7.92 -6.75 15.84
N PHE A 287 -9.14 -6.42 16.26
CA PHE A 287 -9.45 -5.83 17.55
C PHE A 287 -9.99 -6.89 18.53
N ALA A 288 -10.23 -6.50 19.79
CA ALA A 288 -10.71 -7.42 20.80
C ALA A 288 -12.06 -8.07 20.45
N GLU A 289 -12.94 -7.32 19.77
CA GLU A 289 -14.29 -7.77 19.40
C GLU A 289 -14.28 -8.85 18.29
N ASN A 290 -13.23 -8.89 17.48
CA ASN A 290 -13.08 -9.86 16.39
C ASN A 290 -11.79 -10.67 16.48
N ALA A 291 -11.23 -10.78 17.69
CA ALA A 291 -10.03 -11.57 17.93
C ALA A 291 -10.25 -13.06 17.61
N VAL A 292 -9.36 -13.60 16.76
CA VAL A 292 -9.29 -15.02 16.46
C VAL A 292 -8.18 -15.61 17.33
N ASP A 293 -8.44 -16.69 18.04
CA ASP A 293 -7.51 -17.34 18.98
C ASP A 293 -7.00 -16.39 20.09
N GLY A 294 -7.76 -15.36 20.43
CA GLY A 294 -7.47 -14.43 21.53
C GLY A 294 -6.35 -13.42 21.25
N HIS A 295 -5.87 -13.28 20.01
CA HIS A 295 -4.82 -12.35 19.65
C HIS A 295 -5.31 -11.18 18.81
N THR A 296 -4.93 -9.96 19.23
CA THR A 296 -5.18 -8.72 18.50
C THR A 296 -3.93 -8.29 17.72
N THR A 297 -4.12 -7.46 16.68
CA THR A 297 -2.98 -6.88 15.94
C THR A 297 -2.06 -6.08 16.87
N LYS A 298 -2.62 -5.39 17.87
CA LYS A 298 -1.86 -4.61 18.84
C LYS A 298 -0.98 -5.49 19.75
N GLU A 299 -1.44 -6.67 20.16
CA GLU A 299 -0.65 -7.59 20.98
C GLU A 299 0.54 -8.17 20.23
N ILE A 300 0.39 -8.39 18.93
CA ILE A 300 1.45 -8.97 18.09
C ILE A 300 2.45 -7.90 17.64
N PHE A 301 1.96 -6.75 17.18
CA PHE A 301 2.77 -5.71 16.53
C PHE A 301 2.94 -4.43 17.36
N GLY A 302 2.34 -4.31 18.54
CA GLY A 302 2.41 -3.09 19.33
C GLY A 302 1.45 -1.99 18.84
N ASN A 303 1.88 -0.73 18.92
CA ASN A 303 1.02 0.41 18.64
C ASN A 303 0.86 0.69 17.13
N CYS A 304 -0.32 1.23 16.76
CA CYS A 304 -0.54 1.76 15.42
C CYS A 304 0.29 3.04 15.22
N LEU A 305 1.19 3.03 14.24
CA LEU A 305 2.08 4.14 13.94
C LEU A 305 1.46 5.17 12.99
N HIS A 306 0.66 4.70 12.04
CA HIS A 306 -0.02 5.54 11.05
C HIS A 306 -1.32 4.90 10.57
N LYS A 307 -2.32 5.75 10.24
CA LYS A 307 -3.63 5.31 9.74
C LYS A 307 -3.96 6.04 8.44
N TYR A 308 -4.42 5.27 7.46
CA TYR A 308 -5.07 5.77 6.25
C TYR A 308 -6.28 4.86 5.97
N LEU A 309 -7.45 5.36 6.35
CA LEU A 309 -8.68 4.57 6.40
C LEU A 309 -9.45 4.71 5.08
N ILE A 310 -10.48 3.88 4.93
CA ILE A 310 -11.35 3.93 3.74
C ILE A 310 -12.00 5.32 3.54
N LYS A 311 -12.34 6.03 4.60
CA LYS A 311 -12.87 7.40 4.55
C LYS A 311 -11.87 8.38 3.94
N ASP A 312 -10.57 8.23 4.28
CA ASP A 312 -9.50 9.07 3.77
C ASP A 312 -9.26 8.75 2.28
N ALA A 313 -9.31 7.47 1.92
CA ALA A 313 -9.17 7.02 0.54
C ALA A 313 -10.34 7.48 -0.37
N ILE A 314 -11.55 7.58 0.16
CA ILE A 314 -12.71 8.14 -0.54
C ILE A 314 -12.54 9.66 -0.69
N ALA A 315 -12.11 10.36 0.37
CA ALA A 315 -11.86 11.80 0.32
C ALA A 315 -10.77 12.18 -0.69
N ASP A 316 -9.76 11.33 -0.85
CA ASP A 316 -8.67 11.48 -1.83
C ASP A 316 -9.05 10.98 -3.24
N GLU A 317 -10.28 10.57 -3.48
CA GLU A 317 -10.75 9.98 -4.75
C GLU A 317 -9.96 8.72 -5.19
N ASN A 318 -9.28 8.05 -4.27
CA ASN A 318 -8.55 6.81 -4.52
C ASN A 318 -9.47 5.59 -4.54
N VAL A 319 -10.58 5.67 -3.82
CA VAL A 319 -11.63 4.66 -3.74
C VAL A 319 -12.97 5.33 -4.00
N LEU A 320 -13.83 4.68 -4.76
CA LEU A 320 -15.20 5.16 -4.99
C LEU A 320 -15.99 5.16 -3.68
N GLY A 321 -16.79 6.18 -3.50
CA GLY A 321 -17.75 6.20 -2.40
C GLY A 321 -18.76 5.06 -2.52
N PHE A 322 -19.22 4.54 -1.39
CA PHE A 322 -20.25 3.49 -1.34
C PHE A 322 -21.29 3.82 -0.27
N LEU A 323 -22.48 3.31 -0.50
CA LEU A 323 -23.57 3.37 0.45
C LEU A 323 -23.68 2.02 1.18
N VAL A 324 -23.86 2.06 2.50
CA VAL A 324 -24.12 0.86 3.30
C VAL A 324 -25.61 0.85 3.67
N GLU A 325 -26.32 -0.15 3.21
CA GLU A 325 -27.71 -0.40 3.59
C GLU A 325 -27.75 -1.64 4.50
N TYR A 326 -28.47 -1.54 5.63
CA TYR A 326 -28.66 -2.64 6.55
C TYR A 326 -30.07 -3.21 6.40
N TYR A 327 -30.14 -4.51 6.18
CA TYR A 327 -31.39 -5.23 6.25
C TYR A 327 -31.53 -5.89 7.64
N HIS A 328 -32.42 -5.36 8.46
CA HIS A 328 -32.76 -5.96 9.73
C HIS A 328 -33.90 -6.97 9.52
N GLY A 329 -33.53 -8.25 9.39
CA GLY A 329 -34.52 -9.33 9.50
C GLY A 329 -34.94 -9.58 10.97
N ASN A 330 -35.86 -10.51 11.22
CA ASN A 330 -36.23 -10.91 12.59
C ASN A 330 -34.97 -11.39 13.36
N GLU A 331 -34.56 -10.64 14.38
CA GLU A 331 -33.33 -10.91 15.17
C GLU A 331 -33.45 -12.20 16.03
N GLU A 332 -34.67 -12.68 16.29
CA GLU A 332 -34.95 -13.88 17.09
C GLU A 332 -34.66 -15.21 16.34
N VAL A 333 -34.34 -15.14 15.05
CA VAL A 333 -34.14 -16.35 14.23
C VAL A 333 -32.67 -16.58 13.99
N GLU A 334 -32.19 -17.79 14.31
CA GLU A 334 -30.79 -18.19 14.08
C GLU A 334 -30.34 -17.92 12.62
N LYS A 335 -29.09 -17.49 12.44
CA LYS A 335 -28.52 -17.14 11.14
C LYS A 335 -28.58 -18.26 10.09
N GLU A 336 -28.65 -19.52 10.53
CA GLU A 336 -28.68 -20.71 9.66
C GLU A 336 -30.11 -21.23 9.41
N ASN A 337 -31.15 -20.51 9.87
CA ASN A 337 -32.53 -20.91 9.64
C ASN A 337 -32.88 -20.79 8.15
N ALA A 338 -33.42 -21.86 7.57
CA ALA A 338 -33.75 -21.94 6.14
C ALA A 338 -34.74 -20.85 5.71
N THR A 339 -35.71 -20.51 6.56
CA THR A 339 -36.71 -19.45 6.29
C THR A 339 -36.06 -18.08 6.20
N ARG A 340 -35.14 -17.76 7.12
CA ARG A 340 -34.37 -16.51 7.08
C ARG A 340 -33.47 -16.41 5.85
N MET A 341 -32.82 -17.50 5.49
CA MET A 341 -31.99 -17.55 4.28
C MET A 341 -32.81 -17.30 3.01
N GLU A 342 -34.02 -17.87 2.95
CA GLU A 342 -34.94 -17.67 1.83
C GLU A 342 -35.47 -16.23 1.76
N GLU A 343 -35.80 -15.61 2.90
CA GLU A 343 -36.17 -14.20 2.99
C GLU A 343 -35.07 -13.26 2.51
N ILE A 344 -33.82 -13.51 2.92
CA ILE A 344 -32.65 -12.73 2.46
C ILE A 344 -32.47 -12.90 0.94
N ALA A 345 -32.57 -14.12 0.43
CA ALA A 345 -32.46 -14.37 -1.01
C ALA A 345 -33.56 -13.65 -1.81
N LYS A 346 -34.82 -13.70 -1.33
CA LYS A 346 -35.93 -12.94 -1.93
C LYS A 346 -35.72 -11.43 -1.89
N PHE A 347 -35.21 -10.91 -0.77
CA PHE A 347 -34.89 -9.49 -0.64
C PHE A 347 -33.83 -9.06 -1.66
N ILE A 348 -32.76 -9.85 -1.78
CA ILE A 348 -31.68 -9.58 -2.76
C ILE A 348 -32.26 -9.58 -4.18
N LEU A 349 -33.04 -10.59 -4.55
CA LEU A 349 -33.63 -10.71 -5.89
C LEU A 349 -34.58 -9.56 -6.21
N ASN A 350 -35.40 -9.14 -5.26
CA ASN A 350 -36.37 -8.04 -5.44
C ASN A 350 -35.68 -6.68 -5.60
N ASN A 351 -34.51 -6.50 -5.02
CA ASN A 351 -33.76 -5.24 -5.10
C ASN A 351 -32.63 -5.30 -6.13
N PHE A 352 -32.40 -6.44 -6.78
CA PHE A 352 -31.25 -6.65 -7.67
C PHE A 352 -31.21 -5.62 -8.81
N SER A 353 -32.32 -5.44 -9.53
CA SER A 353 -32.40 -4.49 -10.64
C SER A 353 -32.09 -3.06 -10.20
N LYS A 354 -32.65 -2.62 -9.05
CA LYS A 354 -32.40 -1.29 -8.51
C LYS A 354 -30.94 -1.12 -8.10
N SER A 355 -30.35 -2.11 -7.42
CA SER A 355 -28.99 -2.03 -6.89
C SER A 355 -27.92 -2.21 -7.96
N THR A 356 -28.24 -2.85 -9.08
CA THR A 356 -27.32 -3.08 -10.22
C THR A 356 -27.61 -2.17 -11.42
N PHE A 357 -28.45 -1.15 -11.26
CA PHE A 357 -28.86 -0.26 -12.35
C PHE A 357 -29.36 -1.05 -13.58
N ASP A 358 -30.37 -1.89 -13.35
CA ASP A 358 -30.98 -2.78 -14.37
C ASP A 358 -29.97 -3.75 -15.03
N GLY A 359 -28.95 -4.18 -14.27
CA GLY A 359 -27.95 -5.14 -14.74
C GLY A 359 -26.75 -4.50 -15.46
N GLU A 360 -26.58 -3.19 -15.36
CA GLU A 360 -25.38 -2.50 -15.82
C GLU A 360 -24.15 -2.89 -14.99
N PHE A 361 -24.36 -3.27 -13.71
CA PHE A 361 -23.34 -3.75 -12.81
C PHE A 361 -23.63 -5.15 -12.29
N ASP A 362 -22.57 -5.90 -11.98
CA ASP A 362 -22.68 -7.18 -11.30
C ASP A 362 -22.84 -7.01 -9.78
N ALA A 363 -23.30 -8.08 -9.11
CA ALA A 363 -23.40 -8.13 -7.65
C ALA A 363 -22.60 -9.30 -7.11
N LEU A 364 -21.85 -9.06 -6.01
CA LEU A 364 -21.14 -10.07 -5.26
C LEU A 364 -21.85 -10.37 -3.93
N PHE A 365 -22.23 -11.61 -3.72
CA PHE A 365 -22.84 -12.06 -2.47
C PHE A 365 -21.86 -12.87 -1.65
N ALA A 366 -21.37 -12.31 -0.55
CA ALA A 366 -20.43 -12.96 0.36
C ALA A 366 -21.14 -13.56 1.58
N VAL A 367 -20.76 -14.74 2.00
CA VAL A 367 -21.29 -15.47 3.14
C VAL A 367 -20.18 -16.00 4.04
N GLN A 368 -20.53 -16.39 5.26
CA GLN A 368 -19.59 -16.76 6.32
C GLN A 368 -18.79 -18.05 6.01
N SER A 369 -19.33 -19.00 5.24
CA SER A 369 -18.70 -20.29 4.99
C SER A 369 -19.13 -20.92 3.67
N VAL A 370 -18.29 -21.83 3.13
CA VAL A 370 -18.62 -22.58 1.92
C VAL A 370 -19.89 -23.43 2.05
N PRO A 371 -20.16 -24.13 3.16
CA PRO A 371 -21.44 -24.83 3.35
C PRO A 371 -22.65 -23.90 3.27
N MET A 372 -22.55 -22.69 3.85
CA MET A 372 -23.61 -21.68 3.77
C MET A 372 -23.78 -21.16 2.34
N LEU A 373 -22.69 -20.94 1.59
CA LEU A 373 -22.73 -20.56 0.18
C LEU A 373 -23.50 -21.58 -0.66
N ILE A 374 -23.21 -22.87 -0.47
CA ILE A 374 -23.91 -23.96 -1.19
C ILE A 374 -25.41 -23.95 -0.89
N ARG A 375 -25.80 -23.70 0.38
CA ARG A 375 -27.23 -23.61 0.78
C ARG A 375 -27.90 -22.42 0.07
N TYR A 376 -27.29 -21.22 0.12
CA TYR A 376 -27.83 -20.04 -0.57
C TYR A 376 -27.89 -20.25 -2.09
N TYR A 377 -26.89 -20.85 -2.69
CA TYR A 377 -26.91 -21.16 -4.12
C TYR A 377 -28.13 -22.03 -4.50
N LYS A 378 -28.44 -23.08 -3.70
CA LYS A 378 -29.61 -23.92 -3.91
C LYS A 378 -30.92 -23.14 -3.75
N ILE A 379 -31.01 -22.24 -2.73
CA ILE A 379 -32.17 -21.38 -2.52
C ILE A 379 -32.38 -20.43 -3.71
N PHE A 380 -31.32 -19.74 -4.14
CA PHE A 380 -31.39 -18.86 -5.31
C PHE A 380 -31.84 -19.62 -6.57
N LYS A 381 -31.32 -20.82 -6.79
CA LYS A 381 -31.74 -21.65 -7.95
C LYS A 381 -33.21 -22.11 -7.83
N SER A 382 -33.69 -22.43 -6.64
CA SER A 382 -35.09 -22.84 -6.42
C SER A 382 -36.08 -21.69 -6.63
N LEU A 383 -35.65 -20.44 -6.37
CA LEU A 383 -36.45 -19.23 -6.64
C LEU A 383 -36.51 -18.86 -8.11
N ASN A 384 -35.80 -19.61 -8.98
CA ASN A 384 -35.76 -19.46 -10.43
C ASN A 384 -35.59 -18.01 -10.90
N PRO A 385 -34.53 -17.33 -10.50
CA PRO A 385 -34.34 -15.93 -10.84
C PRO A 385 -34.09 -15.78 -12.36
N LYS A 386 -34.53 -14.67 -12.91
CA LYS A 386 -34.21 -14.27 -14.30
C LYS A 386 -32.77 -13.85 -14.48
N ILE A 387 -32.02 -13.74 -13.40
CA ILE A 387 -30.60 -13.32 -13.38
C ILE A 387 -29.66 -14.52 -13.47
N ARG A 388 -28.48 -14.31 -14.04
CA ARG A 388 -27.42 -15.34 -14.07
C ARG A 388 -26.75 -15.42 -12.69
N ILE A 389 -26.66 -16.64 -12.14
CA ILE A 389 -25.97 -16.92 -10.87
C ILE A 389 -24.84 -17.88 -11.17
N GLY A 390 -23.60 -17.47 -10.90
CA GLY A 390 -22.35 -18.22 -11.09
C GLY A 390 -21.63 -18.52 -9.80
#